data_20bd6d4ddea753f729f04ac636845866
#
_entry.id   20bd6d4ddea753f729f04ac636845866
#
_cell.length_a   1.000
_cell.length_b   1.000
_cell.length_c   1.000
_cell.angle_alpha   90.00
_cell.angle_beta   90.00
_cell.angle_gamma   90.00
#
_symmetry.space_group_name_H-M   'P 1'
#
loop_
_entity.id
_entity.type
_entity.pdbx_description
1 polymer ?
#
loop_
_entity_poly.entity_id
_entity_poly.type
_entity_poly.pdbx_seq_one_letter_code
_entity_poly.pdbx_strand_id
1 'polypeptide(L)'
;MEQYKKEFIEFMIDCNVLKFGDFVTKSRRNTPFFVNTGFYRTGAQLKKLGTYYAKAIEAKFGFDFDVLFGPAYKGIPLSVAAAIAISETYGKDIKYCANRKEVKDHGDTGILLGSPIEDGDKVVIIEDVTTAGTSIQETLPIVKAQGDVDVLGLVVSVDRMERGHGTKSALEEIRENYGLETTAIVTMQEVVEHLYNKPYNGKVIIDDTLKAAIDAYYEKYGVQ
;
A
#
# COMPACT_ATOMS: atom_id res chain seq x y z
N MET A 1 8.36 -8.31 -15.26
CA MET A 1 8.22 -7.31 -14.16
C MET A 1 8.79 -5.98 -14.63
N GLU A 2 8.06 -4.88 -14.41
CA GLU A 2 8.44 -3.51 -14.76
C GLU A 2 9.65 -3.04 -13.94
N GLN A 3 10.45 -2.14 -14.52
CA GLN A 3 11.72 -1.70 -13.90
C GLN A 3 11.50 -1.03 -12.53
N TYR A 4 10.47 -0.19 -12.38
CA TYR A 4 10.19 0.49 -11.11
C TYR A 4 9.82 -0.48 -9.98
N LYS A 5 9.22 -1.62 -10.29
CA LYS A 5 8.90 -2.67 -9.31
C LYS A 5 10.17 -3.33 -8.77
N LYS A 6 11.15 -3.63 -9.64
CA LYS A 6 12.44 -4.15 -9.23
C LYS A 6 13.16 -3.17 -8.31
N GLU A 7 13.21 -1.90 -8.72
CA GLU A 7 13.81 -0.81 -7.93
C GLU A 7 13.10 -0.63 -6.58
N PHE A 8 11.78 -0.81 -6.53
CA PHE A 8 11.02 -0.74 -5.29
C PHE A 8 11.34 -1.91 -4.34
N ILE A 9 11.49 -3.13 -4.85
CA ILE A 9 11.91 -4.29 -4.06
C ILE A 9 13.27 -4.05 -3.42
N GLU A 10 14.24 -3.60 -4.21
CA GLU A 10 15.59 -3.26 -3.74
C GLU A 10 15.55 -2.14 -2.70
N PHE A 11 14.77 -1.11 -2.94
CA PHE A 11 14.56 -0.01 -2.01
C PHE A 11 13.95 -0.45 -0.66
N MET A 12 13.01 -1.39 -0.66
CA MET A 12 12.47 -1.95 0.58
C MET A 12 13.54 -2.67 1.41
N ILE A 13 14.47 -3.37 0.76
CA ILE A 13 15.59 -4.06 1.40
C ILE A 13 16.56 -3.03 1.99
N ASP A 14 16.99 -2.05 1.20
CA ASP A 14 17.92 -1.00 1.62
C ASP A 14 17.39 -0.20 2.82
N CYS A 15 16.07 0.02 2.86
CA CYS A 15 15.40 0.69 3.98
C CYS A 15 15.10 -0.24 5.18
N ASN A 16 15.45 -1.51 5.11
CA ASN A 16 15.07 -2.52 6.11
C ASN A 16 13.55 -2.68 6.32
N VAL A 17 12.75 -2.27 5.37
CA VAL A 17 11.29 -2.43 5.35
C VAL A 17 10.89 -3.87 5.08
N LEU A 18 11.56 -4.50 4.12
CA LEU A 18 11.42 -5.92 3.80
C LEU A 18 12.60 -6.69 4.39
N LYS A 19 12.30 -7.70 5.19
CA LYS A 19 13.27 -8.59 5.82
C LYS A 19 12.86 -10.03 5.66
N PHE A 20 13.86 -10.91 5.59
CA PHE A 20 13.68 -12.34 5.53
C PHE A 20 14.30 -13.00 6.75
N GLY A 21 13.71 -14.11 7.21
CA GLY A 21 14.11 -14.86 8.40
C GLY A 21 12.89 -15.38 9.15
N ASP A 22 13.09 -15.78 10.41
CA ASP A 22 12.02 -16.30 11.24
C ASP A 22 11.34 -15.17 12.02
N PHE A 23 10.11 -14.86 11.67
CA PHE A 23 9.31 -13.83 12.34
C PHE A 23 7.99 -14.41 12.85
N VAL A 24 7.43 -13.77 13.87
CA VAL A 24 6.08 -14.06 14.37
C VAL A 24 5.20 -12.84 14.15
N THR A 25 4.11 -13.00 13.41
CA THR A 25 3.13 -11.95 13.17
C THR A 25 2.29 -11.65 14.43
N LYS A 26 1.54 -10.53 14.44
CA LYS A 26 0.57 -10.23 15.51
C LYS A 26 -0.49 -11.34 15.67
N SER A 27 -0.83 -12.03 14.58
CA SER A 27 -1.74 -13.18 14.57
C SER A 27 -1.08 -14.49 15.03
N ARG A 28 0.15 -14.43 15.57
CA ARG A 28 0.97 -15.58 16.02
C ARG A 28 1.31 -16.59 14.92
N ARG A 29 1.31 -16.18 13.66
CA ARG A 29 1.79 -16.99 12.54
C ARG A 29 3.31 -16.85 12.43
N ASN A 30 4.03 -17.96 12.31
CA ASN A 30 5.43 -17.93 11.89
C ASN A 30 5.48 -17.58 10.41
N THR A 31 6.30 -16.61 10.02
CA THR A 31 6.43 -16.13 8.64
C THR A 31 7.91 -15.97 8.27
N PRO A 32 8.32 -16.40 7.07
CA PRO A 32 9.71 -16.29 6.62
C PRO A 32 10.07 -14.89 6.10
N PHE A 33 9.16 -13.94 6.13
CA PHE A 33 9.40 -12.56 5.74
C PHE A 33 8.58 -11.59 6.59
N PHE A 34 9.07 -10.37 6.67
CA PHE A 34 8.42 -9.31 7.43
C PHE A 34 8.47 -7.99 6.65
N VAL A 35 7.33 -7.33 6.52
CA VAL A 35 7.20 -6.00 5.91
C VAL A 35 6.81 -5.00 6.98
N ASN A 36 7.65 -3.99 7.20
CA ASN A 36 7.39 -2.92 8.17
C ASN A 36 7.69 -1.55 7.56
N THR A 37 6.67 -0.91 7.05
CA THR A 37 6.73 0.43 6.44
C THR A 37 7.12 1.54 7.42
N GLY A 38 7.05 1.30 8.72
CA GLY A 38 7.54 2.22 9.75
C GLY A 38 9.05 2.46 9.72
N PHE A 39 9.79 1.74 8.88
CA PHE A 39 11.22 2.00 8.64
C PHE A 39 11.49 3.07 7.57
N TYR A 40 10.49 3.54 6.85
CA TYR A 40 10.61 4.77 6.05
C TYR A 40 10.58 5.98 6.99
N ARG A 41 11.76 6.53 7.34
CA ARG A 41 11.93 7.52 8.42
C ARG A 41 12.50 8.85 7.97
N THR A 42 12.95 8.96 6.72
CA THR A 42 13.60 10.17 6.20
C THR A 42 12.82 10.77 5.04
N GLY A 43 12.97 12.08 4.82
CA GLY A 43 12.37 12.76 3.69
C GLY A 43 12.79 12.17 2.33
N ALA A 44 14.07 11.76 2.21
CA ALA A 44 14.56 11.10 1.00
C ALA A 44 13.85 9.76 0.74
N GLN A 45 13.63 8.97 1.78
CA GLN A 45 12.89 7.72 1.69
C GLN A 45 11.43 7.96 1.32
N LEU A 46 10.75 8.93 1.95
CA LEU A 46 9.37 9.26 1.64
C LEU A 46 9.21 9.82 0.22
N LYS A 47 10.12 10.67 -0.23
CA LYS A 47 10.13 11.16 -1.63
C LYS A 47 10.21 10.00 -2.62
N LYS A 48 11.16 9.07 -2.42
CA LYS A 48 11.33 7.90 -3.28
C LYS A 48 10.12 6.96 -3.21
N LEU A 49 9.56 6.73 -2.03
CA LEU A 49 8.34 5.94 -1.84
C LEU A 49 7.15 6.55 -2.59
N GLY A 50 6.96 7.86 -2.48
CA GLY A 50 5.93 8.60 -3.23
C GLY A 50 6.03 8.40 -4.73
N THR A 51 7.25 8.38 -5.28
CA THR A 51 7.49 8.11 -6.71
C THR A 51 7.02 6.71 -7.12
N TYR A 52 7.24 5.69 -6.29
CA TYR A 52 6.77 4.34 -6.60
C TYR A 52 5.24 4.22 -6.53
N TYR A 53 4.61 4.86 -5.54
CA TYR A 53 3.15 4.95 -5.50
C TYR A 53 2.60 5.69 -6.72
N ALA A 54 3.18 6.81 -7.11
CA ALA A 54 2.75 7.58 -8.28
C ALA A 54 2.76 6.73 -9.56
N LYS A 55 3.80 5.90 -9.75
CA LYS A 55 3.90 4.97 -10.89
C LYS A 55 2.84 3.86 -10.84
N ALA A 56 2.57 3.29 -9.66
CA ALA A 56 1.54 2.26 -9.51
C ALA A 56 0.13 2.83 -9.70
N ILE A 57 -0.11 4.06 -9.24
CA ILE A 57 -1.38 4.78 -9.42
C ILE A 57 -1.59 5.07 -10.90
N GLU A 58 -0.58 5.63 -11.59
CA GLU A 58 -0.64 5.91 -13.03
C GLU A 58 -0.95 4.65 -13.84
N ALA A 59 -0.26 3.55 -13.55
CA ALA A 59 -0.45 2.30 -14.27
C ALA A 59 -1.84 1.68 -14.08
N LYS A 60 -2.49 1.86 -12.92
CA LYS A 60 -3.77 1.24 -12.60
C LYS A 60 -4.98 2.16 -12.82
N PHE A 61 -4.86 3.42 -12.39
CA PHE A 61 -5.99 4.37 -12.36
C PHE A 61 -5.84 5.51 -13.37
N GLY A 62 -4.61 5.72 -13.89
CA GLY A 62 -4.31 6.98 -14.56
C GLY A 62 -4.35 8.16 -13.57
N PHE A 63 -4.72 9.35 -14.06
CA PHE A 63 -4.88 10.55 -13.23
C PHE A 63 -6.25 11.24 -13.47
N ASP A 64 -7.26 10.47 -13.86
CA ASP A 64 -8.65 10.95 -13.95
C ASP A 64 -9.36 10.74 -12.59
N PHE A 65 -8.76 11.29 -11.54
CA PHE A 65 -9.32 11.35 -10.20
C PHE A 65 -8.88 12.65 -9.51
N ASP A 66 -9.59 13.05 -8.46
CA ASP A 66 -9.47 14.37 -7.84
C ASP A 66 -8.69 14.30 -6.53
N VAL A 67 -8.93 13.27 -5.72
CA VAL A 67 -8.43 13.17 -4.34
C VAL A 67 -7.69 11.86 -4.09
N LEU A 68 -6.51 11.99 -3.49
CA LEU A 68 -5.76 10.87 -2.92
C LEU A 68 -5.98 10.84 -1.41
N PHE A 69 -6.73 9.86 -0.93
CA PHE A 69 -7.12 9.74 0.47
C PHE A 69 -6.21 8.77 1.23
N GLY A 70 -5.53 9.29 2.25
CA GLY A 70 -4.63 8.50 3.11
C GLY A 70 -5.18 8.33 4.52
N PRO A 71 -5.73 7.15 4.88
CA PRO A 71 -6.27 6.92 6.21
C PRO A 71 -5.24 7.10 7.33
N ALA A 72 -5.65 7.72 8.44
CA ALA A 72 -4.77 7.94 9.59
C ALA A 72 -4.35 6.61 10.26
N TYR A 73 -3.07 6.46 10.64
CA TYR A 73 -2.07 7.54 10.58
C TYR A 73 -1.07 7.36 9.44
N LYS A 74 -0.80 6.13 9.00
CA LYS A 74 0.25 5.84 8.03
C LYS A 74 -0.09 6.33 6.62
N GLY A 75 -1.36 6.32 6.25
CA GLY A 75 -1.82 6.83 4.96
C GLY A 75 -1.55 8.32 4.76
N ILE A 76 -1.51 9.11 5.85
CA ILE A 76 -1.26 10.56 5.77
C ILE A 76 0.05 10.89 5.05
N PRO A 77 1.23 10.45 5.53
CA PRO A 77 2.48 10.74 4.82
C PRO A 77 2.54 10.09 3.43
N LEU A 78 1.84 8.97 3.21
CA LEU A 78 1.81 8.32 1.91
C LEU A 78 1.03 9.15 0.87
N SER A 79 -0.15 9.65 1.22
CA SER A 79 -0.95 10.49 0.33
C SER A 79 -0.24 11.80 -0.03
N VAL A 80 0.41 12.44 0.94
CA VAL A 80 1.20 13.65 0.71
C VAL A 80 2.39 13.37 -0.20
N ALA A 81 3.18 12.32 0.11
CA ALA A 81 4.37 11.98 -0.68
C ALA A 81 4.01 11.57 -2.12
N ALA A 82 2.91 10.82 -2.30
CA ALA A 82 2.45 10.42 -3.62
C ALA A 82 1.88 11.60 -4.41
N ALA A 83 1.10 12.49 -3.80
CA ALA A 83 0.59 13.70 -4.46
C ALA A 83 1.73 14.62 -4.94
N ILE A 84 2.76 14.84 -4.12
CA ILE A 84 3.96 15.59 -4.52
C ILE A 84 4.65 14.90 -5.70
N ALA A 85 4.85 13.58 -5.65
CA ALA A 85 5.51 12.83 -6.72
C ALA A 85 4.70 12.85 -8.02
N ILE A 86 3.38 12.79 -7.96
CA ILE A 86 2.48 12.92 -9.13
C ILE A 86 2.65 14.31 -9.75
N SER A 87 2.65 15.36 -8.94
CA SER A 87 2.84 16.74 -9.42
C SER A 87 4.22 16.92 -10.06
N GLU A 88 5.30 16.49 -9.40
CA GLU A 88 6.67 16.62 -9.91
C GLU A 88 6.91 15.80 -11.19
N THR A 89 6.36 14.58 -11.27
CA THR A 89 6.68 13.65 -12.35
C THR A 89 5.76 13.79 -13.57
N TYR A 90 4.49 14.04 -13.33
CA TYR A 90 3.44 14.00 -14.35
C TYR A 90 2.75 15.35 -14.59
N GLY A 91 3.09 16.37 -13.78
CA GLY A 91 2.48 17.70 -13.89
C GLY A 91 0.99 17.72 -13.58
N LYS A 92 0.51 16.76 -12.77
CA LYS A 92 -0.89 16.66 -12.32
C LYS A 92 -1.01 17.13 -10.89
N ASP A 93 -1.98 18.01 -10.64
CA ASP A 93 -2.24 18.55 -9.31
C ASP A 93 -3.41 17.80 -8.67
N ILE A 94 -3.10 16.82 -7.84
CA ILE A 94 -4.06 15.97 -7.15
C ILE A 94 -4.21 16.44 -5.71
N LYS A 95 -5.45 16.65 -5.25
CA LYS A 95 -5.76 16.97 -3.86
C LYS A 95 -5.34 15.82 -2.95
N TYR A 96 -4.76 16.09 -1.77
CA TYR A 96 -4.62 15.08 -0.74
C TYR A 96 -5.64 15.28 0.38
N CYS A 97 -6.14 14.19 0.95
CA CYS A 97 -7.04 14.19 2.07
C CYS A 97 -6.70 13.04 3.03
N ALA A 98 -7.04 13.20 4.28
CA ALA A 98 -6.92 12.17 5.31
C ALA A 98 -8.01 12.34 6.36
N ASN A 99 -8.32 11.30 7.12
CA ASN A 99 -9.18 11.45 8.29
C ASN A 99 -8.36 11.74 9.55
N ARG A 100 -9.01 12.36 10.52
CA ARG A 100 -8.58 12.42 11.91
C ARG A 100 -9.19 11.23 12.66
N LYS A 101 -8.51 10.70 13.66
CA LYS A 101 -9.10 9.68 14.56
C LYS A 101 -9.96 10.30 15.66
N GLU A 102 -9.77 11.58 15.92
CA GLU A 102 -10.53 12.35 16.91
C GLU A 102 -11.15 13.56 16.23
N VAL A 103 -12.42 13.81 16.54
CA VAL A 103 -13.12 15.02 16.03
C VAL A 103 -12.54 16.23 16.73
N LYS A 104 -12.14 17.23 15.97
CA LYS A 104 -11.65 18.50 16.48
C LYS A 104 -12.79 19.51 16.51
N ASP A 105 -13.05 20.12 17.66
CA ASP A 105 -14.12 21.07 17.92
C ASP A 105 -13.66 22.54 17.88
N HIS A 106 -12.35 22.79 17.79
CA HIS A 106 -11.75 24.12 17.76
C HIS A 106 -10.81 24.32 16.57
N GLY A 107 -10.83 25.53 16.01
CA GLY A 107 -10.00 25.93 14.88
C GLY A 107 -10.47 25.29 13.57
N ASP A 108 -9.60 24.57 12.90
CA ASP A 108 -9.92 23.77 11.72
C ASP A 108 -10.75 22.55 12.14
N THR A 109 -12.07 22.75 12.22
CA THR A 109 -13.04 21.77 12.73
C THR A 109 -13.32 20.66 11.72
N GLY A 110 -13.73 19.49 12.21
CA GLY A 110 -14.17 18.37 11.38
C GLY A 110 -13.29 17.13 11.47
N ILE A 111 -13.67 16.13 10.70
CA ILE A 111 -13.06 14.80 10.70
C ILE A 111 -11.93 14.67 9.65
N LEU A 112 -11.85 15.60 8.70
CA LEU A 112 -10.85 15.56 7.62
C LEU A 112 -9.65 16.46 7.90
N LEU A 113 -8.54 16.13 7.23
CA LEU A 113 -7.29 16.86 7.17
C LEU A 113 -6.87 16.97 5.70
N GLY A 114 -6.35 18.14 5.30
CA GLY A 114 -5.99 18.41 3.91
C GLY A 114 -7.15 19.02 3.14
N SER A 115 -7.33 18.62 1.88
CA SER A 115 -8.42 19.13 1.05
C SER A 115 -9.77 18.56 1.49
N PRO A 116 -10.86 19.35 1.48
CA PRO A 116 -12.19 18.77 1.57
C PRO A 116 -12.46 17.83 0.38
N ILE A 117 -13.38 16.91 0.58
CA ILE A 117 -13.96 16.08 -0.47
C ILE A 117 -15.31 16.65 -0.81
N GLU A 118 -15.61 16.84 -2.08
CA GLU A 118 -16.82 17.51 -2.58
C GLU A 118 -17.66 16.55 -3.45
N ASP A 119 -18.92 16.92 -3.67
CA ASP A 119 -19.79 16.16 -4.56
C ASP A 119 -19.19 16.02 -5.97
N GLY A 120 -19.19 14.82 -6.51
CA GLY A 120 -18.60 14.49 -7.80
C GLY A 120 -17.11 14.16 -7.79
N ASP A 121 -16.42 14.33 -6.65
CA ASP A 121 -15.00 13.96 -6.56
C ASP A 121 -14.81 12.46 -6.76
N LYS A 122 -13.80 12.11 -7.53
CA LYS A 122 -13.27 10.76 -7.69
C LYS A 122 -12.10 10.57 -6.72
N VAL A 123 -12.15 9.53 -5.92
CA VAL A 123 -11.22 9.29 -4.82
C VAL A 123 -10.44 7.99 -5.02
N VAL A 124 -9.12 8.04 -4.89
CA VAL A 124 -8.25 6.88 -4.75
C VAL A 124 -7.74 6.81 -3.32
N ILE A 125 -7.88 5.64 -2.67
CA ILE A 125 -7.39 5.40 -1.31
C ILE A 125 -5.96 4.85 -1.39
N ILE A 126 -5.08 5.33 -0.51
CA ILE A 126 -3.68 4.89 -0.43
C ILE A 126 -3.36 4.38 0.98
N GLU A 127 -2.82 3.17 1.07
CA GLU A 127 -2.45 2.52 2.32
C GLU A 127 -1.05 1.90 2.23
N ASP A 128 -0.47 1.54 3.37
CA ASP A 128 0.84 0.87 3.39
C ASP A 128 0.75 -0.62 3.00
N VAL A 129 0.03 -1.40 3.77
CA VAL A 129 -0.28 -2.82 3.54
C VAL A 129 -1.66 -3.13 4.09
N THR A 130 -2.36 -4.10 3.51
CA THR A 130 -3.62 -4.59 4.06
C THR A 130 -3.53 -6.10 4.32
N THR A 131 -4.17 -6.56 5.40
CA THR A 131 -4.21 -7.99 5.77
C THR A 131 -5.62 -8.54 5.84
N ALA A 132 -6.59 -7.73 6.23
CA ALA A 132 -7.99 -8.15 6.42
C ALA A 132 -9.01 -7.11 5.94
N GLY A 133 -8.55 -6.04 5.27
CA GLY A 133 -9.46 -5.01 4.76
C GLY A 133 -10.13 -4.13 5.82
N THR A 134 -9.78 -4.28 7.10
CA THR A 134 -10.39 -3.51 8.21
C THR A 134 -10.29 -2.00 7.99
N SER A 135 -9.16 -1.53 7.50
CA SER A 135 -8.96 -0.10 7.21
C SER A 135 -9.96 0.43 6.18
N ILE A 136 -10.25 -0.35 5.14
CA ILE A 136 -11.26 0.02 4.13
C ILE A 136 -12.67 0.04 4.72
N GLN A 137 -13.01 -0.89 5.61
CA GLN A 137 -14.30 -0.89 6.31
C GLN A 137 -14.51 0.39 7.13
N GLU A 138 -13.45 0.89 7.76
CA GLU A 138 -13.50 2.14 8.53
C GLU A 138 -13.47 3.38 7.63
N THR A 139 -12.72 3.34 6.53
CA THR A 139 -12.45 4.50 5.67
C THR A 139 -13.60 4.82 4.72
N LEU A 140 -14.19 3.80 4.07
CA LEU A 140 -15.25 4.01 3.07
C LEU A 140 -16.45 4.80 3.61
N PRO A 141 -16.99 4.51 4.82
CA PRO A 141 -18.08 5.31 5.37
C PRO A 141 -17.69 6.78 5.60
N ILE A 142 -16.43 7.04 5.99
CA ILE A 142 -15.93 8.40 6.21
C ILE A 142 -15.89 9.18 4.90
N VAL A 143 -15.35 8.58 3.84
CA VAL A 143 -15.26 9.21 2.52
C VAL A 143 -16.65 9.43 1.93
N LYS A 144 -17.51 8.41 1.94
CA LYS A 144 -18.87 8.47 1.40
C LYS A 144 -19.80 9.43 2.16
N ALA A 145 -19.51 9.71 3.43
CA ALA A 145 -20.26 10.67 4.22
C ALA A 145 -19.98 12.14 3.82
N GLN A 146 -18.99 12.40 2.98
CA GLN A 146 -18.65 13.77 2.55
C GLN A 146 -19.54 14.28 1.41
N GLY A 147 -20.18 13.38 0.65
CA GLY A 147 -21.03 13.75 -0.47
C GLY A 147 -21.25 12.59 -1.44
N ASP A 148 -21.79 12.90 -2.62
CA ASP A 148 -21.92 11.94 -3.72
C ASP A 148 -20.54 11.80 -4.42
N VAL A 149 -19.74 10.86 -3.93
CA VAL A 149 -18.36 10.67 -4.36
C VAL A 149 -18.14 9.28 -4.96
N ASP A 150 -17.28 9.20 -5.96
CA ASP A 150 -16.88 7.94 -6.59
C ASP A 150 -15.53 7.46 -6.03
N VAL A 151 -15.52 6.37 -5.26
CA VAL A 151 -14.29 5.77 -4.76
C VAL A 151 -13.81 4.73 -5.77
N LEU A 152 -12.80 5.10 -6.56
CA LEU A 152 -12.29 4.28 -7.66
C LEU A 152 -11.55 3.02 -7.17
N GLY A 153 -10.80 3.15 -6.08
CA GLY A 153 -10.06 2.00 -5.58
C GLY A 153 -9.03 2.27 -4.51
N LEU A 154 -8.22 1.24 -4.28
CA LEU A 154 -7.18 1.19 -3.26
C LEU A 154 -5.82 0.84 -3.87
N VAL A 155 -4.78 1.58 -3.49
CA VAL A 155 -3.38 1.23 -3.77
C VAL A 155 -2.63 0.95 -2.46
N VAL A 156 -1.87 -0.16 -2.42
CA VAL A 156 -1.00 -0.51 -1.30
C VAL A 156 0.45 -0.68 -1.75
N SER A 157 1.41 -0.69 -0.83
CA SER A 157 2.82 -0.91 -1.20
C SER A 157 3.10 -2.36 -1.59
N VAL A 158 2.62 -3.31 -0.79
CA VAL A 158 2.88 -4.73 -0.97
C VAL A 158 1.60 -5.53 -0.81
N ASP A 159 1.24 -6.32 -1.83
CA ASP A 159 0.30 -7.42 -1.66
C ASP A 159 1.06 -8.64 -1.14
N ARG A 160 0.76 -9.03 0.08
CA ARG A 160 1.39 -10.20 0.70
C ARG A 160 0.88 -11.51 0.11
N MET A 161 -0.18 -11.48 -0.71
CA MET A 161 -0.83 -12.65 -1.33
C MET A 161 -1.23 -13.74 -0.31
N GLU A 162 -1.52 -13.32 0.91
CA GLU A 162 -2.05 -14.19 1.96
C GLU A 162 -3.57 -14.19 1.92
N ARG A 163 -4.17 -15.33 2.29
CA ARG A 163 -5.62 -15.42 2.44
C ARG A 163 -6.10 -14.45 3.52
N GLY A 164 -7.15 -13.70 3.19
CA GLY A 164 -7.87 -12.84 4.12
C GLY A 164 -8.74 -13.66 5.08
N HIS A 165 -10.02 -13.37 5.11
CA HIS A 165 -11.00 -14.14 5.91
C HIS A 165 -11.44 -15.45 5.22
N GLY A 166 -11.35 -15.51 3.89
CA GLY A 166 -11.73 -16.66 3.06
C GLY A 166 -10.54 -17.36 2.40
N THR A 167 -10.71 -17.69 1.13
CA THR A 167 -9.68 -18.32 0.28
C THR A 167 -8.92 -17.31 -0.56
N LYS A 168 -9.45 -16.07 -0.69
CA LYS A 168 -8.92 -14.99 -1.51
C LYS A 168 -7.99 -14.09 -0.72
N SER A 169 -7.18 -13.29 -1.44
CA SER A 169 -6.37 -12.25 -0.82
C SER A 169 -7.23 -11.11 -0.27
N ALA A 170 -6.67 -10.33 0.66
CA ALA A 170 -7.35 -9.15 1.19
C ALA A 170 -7.74 -8.15 0.08
N LEU A 171 -6.90 -7.99 -0.96
CA LEU A 171 -7.19 -7.11 -2.09
C LEU A 171 -8.33 -7.64 -2.97
N GLU A 172 -8.39 -8.96 -3.19
CA GLU A 172 -9.50 -9.59 -3.91
C GLU A 172 -10.81 -9.50 -3.13
N GLU A 173 -10.78 -9.76 -1.81
CA GLU A 173 -11.95 -9.60 -0.93
C GLU A 173 -12.46 -8.14 -0.93
N ILE A 174 -11.58 -7.14 -0.91
CA ILE A 174 -11.94 -5.73 -1.01
C ILE A 174 -12.62 -5.43 -2.35
N ARG A 175 -12.06 -5.94 -3.45
CA ARG A 175 -12.64 -5.76 -4.79
C ARG A 175 -14.08 -6.30 -4.87
N GLU A 176 -14.29 -7.50 -4.36
CA GLU A 176 -15.59 -8.15 -4.43
C GLU A 176 -16.62 -7.55 -3.48
N ASN A 177 -16.21 -7.25 -2.24
CA ASN A 177 -17.13 -6.79 -1.22
C ASN A 177 -17.55 -5.33 -1.39
N TYR A 178 -16.66 -4.50 -1.99
CA TYR A 178 -16.89 -3.05 -2.08
C TYR A 178 -16.94 -2.52 -3.51
N GLY A 179 -16.68 -3.36 -4.52
CA GLY A 179 -16.64 -2.94 -5.92
C GLY A 179 -15.46 -2.02 -6.26
N LEU A 180 -14.42 -2.01 -5.43
CA LEU A 180 -13.24 -1.15 -5.59
C LEU A 180 -12.19 -1.83 -6.47
N GLU A 181 -11.57 -1.08 -7.38
CA GLU A 181 -10.34 -1.56 -8.00
C GLU A 181 -9.19 -1.58 -6.99
N THR A 182 -8.36 -2.62 -7.02
CA THR A 182 -7.24 -2.75 -6.09
C THR A 182 -5.93 -2.98 -6.82
N THR A 183 -4.84 -2.41 -6.30
CA THR A 183 -3.49 -2.66 -6.82
C THR A 183 -2.45 -2.56 -5.70
N ALA A 184 -1.28 -3.14 -5.95
CA ALA A 184 -0.09 -2.97 -5.13
C ALA A 184 1.08 -2.49 -6.00
N ILE A 185 2.05 -1.82 -5.40
CA ILE A 185 3.31 -1.52 -6.11
C ILE A 185 3.96 -2.83 -6.51
N VAL A 186 4.04 -3.80 -5.59
CA VAL A 186 4.54 -5.16 -5.85
C VAL A 186 3.73 -6.21 -5.09
N THR A 187 3.74 -7.44 -5.59
CA THR A 187 3.30 -8.62 -4.87
C THR A 187 4.49 -9.35 -4.26
N MET A 188 4.28 -10.17 -3.23
CA MET A 188 5.35 -11.01 -2.68
C MET A 188 5.83 -12.07 -3.68
N GLN A 189 5.00 -12.50 -4.63
CA GLN A 189 5.43 -13.36 -5.73
C GLN A 189 6.47 -12.65 -6.62
N GLU A 190 6.24 -11.39 -6.99
CA GLU A 190 7.19 -10.58 -7.74
C GLU A 190 8.49 -10.35 -6.97
N VAL A 191 8.41 -10.18 -5.64
CA VAL A 191 9.58 -10.07 -4.76
C VAL A 191 10.43 -11.34 -4.82
N VAL A 192 9.80 -12.51 -4.67
CA VAL A 192 10.50 -13.80 -4.74
C VAL A 192 11.11 -14.00 -6.12
N GLU A 193 10.37 -13.76 -7.19
CA GLU A 193 10.86 -13.87 -8.56
C GLU A 193 12.08 -12.97 -8.84
N HIS A 194 12.11 -11.77 -8.25
CA HIS A 194 13.21 -10.83 -8.42
C HIS A 194 14.46 -11.25 -7.66
N LEU A 195 14.34 -11.82 -6.46
CA LEU A 195 15.45 -12.04 -5.52
C LEU A 195 15.95 -13.48 -5.46
N TYR A 196 15.15 -14.47 -5.91
CA TYR A 196 15.50 -15.89 -5.79
C TYR A 196 16.73 -16.23 -6.60
N ASN A 197 17.77 -16.71 -5.92
CA ASN A 197 19.07 -17.06 -6.47
C ASN A 197 19.74 -15.95 -7.28
N LYS A 198 19.36 -14.69 -7.04
CA LYS A 198 19.97 -13.52 -7.68
C LYS A 198 20.69 -12.68 -6.63
N PRO A 199 21.96 -12.32 -6.87
CA PRO A 199 22.69 -11.50 -5.93
C PRO A 199 22.19 -10.05 -5.96
N TYR A 200 21.93 -9.49 -4.78
CA TYR A 200 21.72 -8.07 -4.57
C TYR A 200 22.76 -7.57 -3.54
N ASN A 201 23.48 -6.50 -3.86
CA ASN A 201 24.60 -5.98 -3.05
C ASN A 201 25.62 -7.09 -2.67
N GLY A 202 25.92 -8.00 -3.60
CA GLY A 202 26.89 -9.10 -3.41
C GLY A 202 26.41 -10.26 -2.55
N LYS A 203 25.12 -10.32 -2.21
CA LYS A 203 24.52 -11.40 -1.40
C LYS A 203 23.27 -11.96 -2.07
N VAL A 204 23.12 -13.27 -2.07
CA VAL A 204 21.85 -13.93 -2.39
C VAL A 204 20.95 -13.80 -1.17
N ILE A 205 19.83 -13.06 -1.34
CA ILE A 205 18.89 -12.79 -0.24
C ILE A 205 17.92 -13.94 -0.07
N ILE A 206 17.38 -14.46 -1.18
CA ILE A 206 16.49 -15.63 -1.18
C ILE A 206 17.26 -16.77 -1.84
N ASP A 207 17.80 -17.67 -1.04
CA ASP A 207 18.41 -18.93 -1.45
C ASP A 207 17.36 -20.05 -1.50
N ASP A 208 17.79 -21.28 -1.83
CA ASP A 208 16.90 -22.44 -1.92
C ASP A 208 16.23 -22.77 -0.57
N THR A 209 16.94 -22.58 0.53
CA THR A 209 16.42 -22.86 1.89
C THR A 209 15.30 -21.89 2.24
N LEU A 210 15.53 -20.60 2.03
CA LEU A 210 14.52 -19.57 2.29
C LEU A 210 13.35 -19.68 1.30
N LYS A 211 13.62 -20.00 0.03
CA LYS A 211 12.58 -20.25 -0.96
C LYS A 211 11.64 -21.38 -0.54
N ALA A 212 12.21 -22.51 -0.08
CA ALA A 212 11.41 -23.62 0.41
C ALA A 212 10.56 -23.24 1.64
N ALA A 213 11.09 -22.42 2.55
CA ALA A 213 10.33 -21.91 3.69
C ALA A 213 9.18 -20.98 3.25
N ILE A 214 9.41 -20.14 2.24
CA ILE A 214 8.38 -19.28 1.66
C ILE A 214 7.29 -20.12 0.99
N ASP A 215 7.66 -21.14 0.22
CA ASP A 215 6.71 -22.03 -0.45
C ASP A 215 5.83 -22.77 0.56
N ALA A 216 6.43 -23.38 1.59
CA ALA A 216 5.69 -24.03 2.67
C ALA A 216 4.75 -23.06 3.43
N TYR A 217 5.16 -21.79 3.57
CA TYR A 217 4.30 -20.76 4.14
C TYR A 217 3.08 -20.49 3.26
N TYR A 218 3.28 -20.35 1.94
CA TYR A 218 2.19 -20.09 0.99
C TYR A 218 1.27 -21.29 0.75
N GLU A 219 1.77 -22.53 0.83
CA GLU A 219 0.91 -23.73 0.86
C GLU A 219 -0.12 -23.65 2.00
N LYS A 220 0.28 -23.10 3.15
CA LYS A 220 -0.56 -23.03 4.33
C LYS A 220 -1.42 -21.76 4.39
N TYR A 221 -0.91 -20.62 3.95
CA TYR A 221 -1.51 -19.31 4.18
C TYR A 221 -1.74 -18.49 2.90
N GLY A 222 -1.20 -18.91 1.78
CA GLY A 222 -1.33 -18.23 0.49
C GLY A 222 -2.73 -18.35 -0.10
N VAL A 223 -3.03 -17.46 -1.04
CA VAL A 223 -4.23 -17.55 -1.90
C VAL A 223 -4.19 -18.85 -2.73
N GLN A 224 -5.34 -19.43 -3.02
CA GLN A 224 -5.50 -20.64 -3.81
C GLN A 224 -6.06 -20.32 -5.18
#